data_fc803a478e382316e6bdd99558132af4
#
_entry.id   fc803a478e382316e6bdd99558132af4
#
_cell.length_a   1.000
_cell.length_b   1.000
_cell.length_c   1.000
_cell.angle_alpha   90.00
_cell.angle_beta   90.00
_cell.angle_gamma   90.00
#
_symmetry.space_group_name_H-M   'P 1'
#
loop_
_entity.id
_entity.type
_entity.pdbx_description
1 polymer ?
#
loop_
_entity_poly.entity_id
_entity_poly.type
_entity_poly.pdbx_seq_one_letter_code
_entity_poly.pdbx_strand_id
1 'polypeptide(L)'
;MINIELPNIDVSITERKQSFSEGEAAIKSIYGFIDFHEIPRDKGGIFMFYNVNDELLFVGKARKLRQRVKKHFEDSVSPVKNHRDEVYRIDVSIVDHPMDRDIYETYIINEFQSKYNVEKVFYK
;
A
#
# COMPACT_ATOMS: atom_id res chain seq x y z
N MET A 1 -1.69 20.64 17.70
CA MET A 1 -1.73 19.33 17.01
C MET A 1 -0.44 18.57 17.23
N ILE A 2 -0.54 17.30 17.49
CA ILE A 2 0.65 16.45 17.68
C ILE A 2 1.28 16.20 16.31
N ASN A 3 2.58 16.45 16.20
CA ASN A 3 3.35 16.12 15.01
C ASN A 3 4.16 14.85 15.27
N ILE A 4 4.03 13.89 14.37
CA ILE A 4 4.76 12.63 14.43
C ILE A 4 5.72 12.58 13.25
N GLU A 5 6.98 12.25 13.52
CA GLU A 5 7.95 12.01 12.47
C GLU A 5 7.65 10.67 11.80
N LEU A 6 7.42 10.70 10.50
CA LEU A 6 7.06 9.50 9.75
C LEU A 6 8.28 8.64 9.45
N PRO A 7 8.11 7.30 9.36
CA PRO A 7 9.21 6.44 8.98
C PRO A 7 9.61 6.65 7.53
N ASN A 8 10.85 6.31 7.20
CA ASN A 8 11.33 6.35 5.83
C ASN A 8 10.58 5.35 4.95
N ILE A 9 10.44 5.65 3.67
CA ILE A 9 9.89 4.71 2.70
C ILE A 9 11.01 3.73 2.32
N ASP A 10 10.82 2.47 2.63
CA ASP A 10 11.82 1.43 2.37
C ASP A 10 11.66 0.80 0.98
N VAL A 11 10.43 0.70 0.49
CA VAL A 11 10.11 0.14 -0.82
C VAL A 11 9.04 1.01 -1.47
N SER A 12 9.23 1.31 -2.74
CA SER A 12 8.22 1.99 -3.54
C SER A 12 8.09 1.27 -4.87
N ILE A 13 6.90 0.77 -5.19
CA ILE A 13 6.65 0.11 -6.47
C ILE A 13 5.54 0.85 -7.22
N THR A 14 5.69 0.90 -8.54
CA THR A 14 4.74 1.59 -9.39
C THR A 14 4.15 0.64 -10.41
N GLU A 15 2.95 0.98 -10.89
CA GLU A 15 2.34 0.26 -11.99
C GLU A 15 3.23 0.31 -13.21
N ARG A 16 3.44 -0.86 -13.85
CA ARG A 16 4.24 -0.97 -15.07
C ARG A 16 3.44 -1.73 -16.11
N LYS A 17 3.41 -1.20 -17.32
CA LYS A 17 2.86 -1.92 -18.45
C LYS A 17 3.91 -2.89 -18.95
N GLN A 18 3.53 -4.18 -19.05
CA GLN A 18 4.40 -5.18 -19.62
C GLN A 18 4.37 -5.11 -21.14
N SER A 19 5.55 -5.14 -21.75
CA SER A 19 5.69 -5.40 -23.16
C SER A 19 6.43 -6.72 -23.33
N PHE A 20 6.03 -7.52 -24.32
CA PHE A 20 6.60 -8.85 -24.53
C PHE A 20 7.28 -8.88 -25.90
N SER A 21 8.45 -9.52 -25.93
CA SER A 21 9.04 -9.96 -27.17
C SER A 21 8.44 -11.33 -27.53
N GLU A 22 8.38 -11.62 -28.82
CA GLU A 22 7.88 -12.91 -29.29
C GLU A 22 8.70 -14.05 -28.67
N GLY A 23 8.02 -15.00 -28.03
CA GLY A 23 8.66 -16.15 -27.38
C GLY A 23 9.06 -15.96 -25.93
N GLU A 24 8.86 -14.77 -25.36
CA GLU A 24 9.13 -14.53 -23.95
C GLU A 24 7.94 -14.90 -23.07
N ALA A 25 8.23 -15.47 -21.89
CA ALA A 25 7.20 -15.75 -20.89
C ALA A 25 6.77 -14.46 -20.18
N ALA A 26 5.48 -14.21 -20.13
CA ALA A 26 4.92 -13.06 -19.43
C ALA A 26 4.97 -13.26 -17.92
N ILE A 27 5.39 -12.23 -17.20
CA ILE A 27 5.16 -12.16 -15.75
C ILE A 27 3.73 -11.71 -15.56
N LYS A 28 2.94 -12.49 -14.83
CA LYS A 28 1.55 -12.15 -14.58
C LYS A 28 1.46 -10.87 -13.75
N SER A 29 0.84 -9.84 -14.32
CA SER A 29 0.60 -8.60 -13.57
C SER A 29 -0.69 -8.68 -12.77
N ILE A 30 -0.72 -7.96 -11.65
CA ILE A 30 -1.91 -7.78 -10.82
C ILE A 30 -2.19 -6.28 -10.84
N TYR A 31 -3.25 -5.88 -11.54
CA TYR A 31 -3.61 -4.46 -11.71
C TYR A 31 -2.43 -3.61 -12.19
N GLY A 32 -1.58 -4.16 -13.08
CA GLY A 32 -0.42 -3.48 -13.63
C GLY A 32 0.86 -3.63 -12.81
N PHE A 33 0.81 -4.23 -11.63
CA PHE A 33 1.98 -4.42 -10.78
C PHE A 33 2.62 -5.78 -11.04
N ILE A 34 3.95 -5.76 -11.22
CA ILE A 34 4.75 -6.98 -11.43
C ILE A 34 5.84 -7.13 -10.38
N ASP A 35 5.97 -6.16 -9.46
CA ASP A 35 7.11 -6.04 -8.55
C ASP A 35 6.76 -6.35 -7.08
N PHE A 36 5.66 -7.05 -6.80
CA PHE A 36 5.29 -7.40 -5.42
C PHE A 36 6.39 -8.13 -4.66
N HIS A 37 7.28 -8.83 -5.38
CA HIS A 37 8.40 -9.53 -4.76
C HIS A 37 9.41 -8.59 -4.09
N GLU A 38 9.39 -7.30 -4.43
CA GLU A 38 10.25 -6.30 -3.78
C GLU A 38 9.77 -5.95 -2.36
N ILE A 39 8.50 -6.24 -2.05
CA ILE A 39 7.95 -6.05 -0.71
C ILE A 39 8.41 -7.23 0.18
N PRO A 40 9.02 -6.98 1.34
CA PRO A 40 9.51 -8.06 2.21
C PRO A 40 8.41 -9.01 2.66
N ARG A 41 8.69 -10.31 2.62
CA ARG A 41 7.74 -11.35 3.03
C ARG A 41 7.60 -11.47 4.54
N ASP A 42 8.72 -11.32 5.26
CA ASP A 42 8.81 -11.62 6.69
C ASP A 42 8.91 -10.37 7.55
N LYS A 43 8.59 -9.22 6.99
CA LYS A 43 8.65 -7.95 7.71
C LYS A 43 7.26 -7.37 7.89
N GLY A 44 7.06 -6.74 9.04
CA GLY A 44 5.86 -5.96 9.32
C GLY A 44 6.10 -4.48 9.10
N GLY A 45 5.03 -3.75 8.91
CA GLY A 45 5.12 -2.32 8.73
C GLY A 45 3.80 -1.72 8.29
N ILE A 46 3.92 -0.59 7.60
CA ILE A 46 2.78 0.12 7.02
C ILE A 46 2.94 0.21 5.51
N PHE A 47 1.83 0.33 4.82
CA PHE A 47 1.82 0.52 3.37
C PHE A 47 0.79 1.57 2.99
N MET A 48 1.07 2.27 1.89
CA MET A 48 0.25 3.36 1.41
C MET A 48 0.02 3.20 -0.09
N PHE A 49 -1.25 3.34 -0.51
CA PHE A 49 -1.62 3.28 -1.92
C PHE A 49 -1.89 4.70 -2.41
N TYR A 50 -1.26 5.06 -3.52
CA TYR A 50 -1.42 6.36 -4.16
C TYR A 50 -1.92 6.20 -5.59
N ASN A 51 -2.68 7.16 -6.08
CA ASN A 51 -3.07 7.20 -7.49
C ASN A 51 -1.98 7.91 -8.33
N VAL A 52 -2.23 8.05 -9.62
CA VAL A 52 -1.27 8.68 -10.56
C VAL A 52 -1.02 10.16 -10.22
N ASN A 53 -1.93 10.81 -9.51
CA ASN A 53 -1.81 12.21 -9.10
C ASN A 53 -1.22 12.38 -7.70
N ASP A 54 -0.63 11.32 -7.14
CA ASP A 54 -0.07 11.29 -5.78
C ASP A 54 -1.09 11.55 -4.66
N GLU A 55 -2.36 11.30 -4.92
CA GLU A 55 -3.36 11.33 -3.88
C GLU A 55 -3.32 10.04 -3.08
N LEU A 56 -3.35 10.15 -1.75
CA LEU A 56 -3.35 8.99 -0.87
C LEU A 56 -4.73 8.33 -0.87
N LEU A 57 -4.77 7.09 -1.34
CA LEU A 57 -6.02 6.33 -1.45
C LEU A 57 -6.29 5.50 -0.21
N PHE A 58 -5.27 4.86 0.34
CA PHE A 58 -5.45 3.92 1.44
C PHE A 58 -4.15 3.73 2.20
N VAL A 59 -4.26 3.55 3.51
CA VAL A 59 -3.14 3.22 4.41
C VAL A 59 -3.52 1.97 5.17
N GLY A 60 -2.58 1.04 5.28
CA GLY A 60 -2.76 -0.17 6.07
C GLY A 60 -1.52 -0.53 6.86
N LYS A 61 -1.68 -1.46 7.79
CA LYS A 61 -0.59 -2.03 8.55
C LYS A 61 -0.60 -3.55 8.40
N ALA A 62 0.54 -4.19 8.60
CA ALA A 62 0.64 -5.64 8.45
C ALA A 62 1.80 -6.21 9.27
N ARG A 63 1.63 -7.45 9.70
CA ARG A 63 2.71 -8.25 10.27
C ARG A 63 3.56 -8.86 9.15
N LYS A 64 2.93 -9.17 8.01
CA LYS A 64 3.58 -9.71 6.81
C LYS A 64 3.15 -8.84 5.63
N LEU A 65 3.99 -7.89 5.28
CA LEU A 65 3.67 -6.83 4.34
C LEU A 65 3.26 -7.34 2.96
N ARG A 66 4.09 -8.20 2.34
CA ARG A 66 3.80 -8.67 0.97
C ARG A 66 2.43 -9.35 0.89
N GLN A 67 2.16 -10.25 1.80
CA GLN A 67 0.90 -11.01 1.82
C GLN A 67 -0.30 -10.07 2.00
N ARG A 68 -0.20 -9.12 2.92
CA ARG A 68 -1.30 -8.19 3.20
C ARG A 68 -1.55 -7.24 2.04
N VAL A 69 -0.50 -6.68 1.45
CA VAL A 69 -0.62 -5.79 0.29
C VAL A 69 -1.30 -6.52 -0.86
N LYS A 70 -0.83 -7.72 -1.20
CA LYS A 70 -1.43 -8.52 -2.27
C LYS A 70 -2.90 -8.83 -2.00
N LYS A 71 -3.24 -9.09 -0.75
CA LYS A 71 -4.61 -9.43 -0.35
C LYS A 71 -5.60 -8.32 -0.66
N HIS A 72 -5.19 -7.06 -0.55
CA HIS A 72 -6.04 -5.92 -0.92
C HIS A 72 -6.40 -5.91 -2.41
N PHE A 73 -5.63 -6.60 -3.25
CA PHE A 73 -5.91 -6.74 -4.68
C PHE A 73 -6.68 -8.03 -5.02
N GLU A 74 -6.93 -8.90 -4.04
CA GLU A 74 -7.49 -10.23 -4.29
C GLU A 74 -8.80 -10.50 -3.54
N ASP A 75 -8.98 -9.93 -2.33
CA ASP A 75 -10.12 -10.28 -1.49
C ASP A 75 -11.38 -9.47 -1.83
N SER A 76 -12.49 -9.83 -1.17
CA SER A 76 -13.79 -9.19 -1.40
C SER A 76 -14.18 -8.21 -0.29
N VAL A 77 -13.29 -7.96 0.68
CA VAL A 77 -13.60 -7.14 1.86
C VAL A 77 -12.78 -5.86 1.97
N SER A 78 -11.73 -5.72 1.18
CA SER A 78 -10.87 -4.53 1.23
C SER A 78 -11.67 -3.26 0.90
N PRO A 79 -11.44 -2.15 1.62
CA PRO A 79 -12.03 -0.85 1.27
C PRO A 79 -11.68 -0.37 -0.13
N VAL A 80 -10.59 -0.87 -0.74
CA VAL A 80 -10.21 -0.51 -2.11
C VAL A 80 -10.70 -1.49 -3.16
N LYS A 81 -11.52 -2.47 -2.81
CA LYS A 81 -11.94 -3.54 -3.73
C LYS A 81 -12.57 -3.04 -5.04
N ASN A 82 -13.25 -1.91 -5.01
CA ASN A 82 -13.87 -1.31 -6.19
C ASN A 82 -13.01 -0.21 -6.81
N HIS A 83 -11.78 -0.01 -6.31
CA HIS A 83 -10.90 1.07 -6.70
C HIS A 83 -9.46 0.60 -6.97
N ARG A 84 -9.28 -0.70 -7.15
CA ARG A 84 -7.95 -1.30 -7.34
C ARG A 84 -7.23 -0.78 -8.58
N ASP A 85 -8.00 -0.45 -9.61
CA ASP A 85 -7.48 0.11 -10.86
C ASP A 85 -6.97 1.56 -10.69
N GLU A 86 -7.34 2.24 -9.62
CA GLU A 86 -6.85 3.59 -9.35
C GLU A 86 -5.45 3.59 -8.72
N VAL A 87 -5.00 2.48 -8.16
CA VAL A 87 -3.70 2.41 -7.47
C VAL A 87 -2.57 2.42 -8.50
N TYR A 88 -1.73 3.44 -8.43
CA TYR A 88 -0.58 3.61 -9.31
C TYR A 88 0.75 3.33 -8.61
N ARG A 89 0.86 3.68 -7.32
CA ARG A 89 2.08 3.51 -6.54
C ARG A 89 1.76 2.92 -5.17
N ILE A 90 2.62 2.02 -4.72
CA ILE A 90 2.54 1.42 -3.39
C ILE A 90 3.85 1.74 -2.68
N ASP A 91 3.78 2.49 -1.59
CA ASP A 91 4.91 2.79 -0.73
C ASP A 91 4.81 1.93 0.53
N VAL A 92 5.94 1.41 0.98
CA VAL A 92 6.02 0.51 2.13
C VAL A 92 7.12 0.99 3.07
N SER A 93 6.80 1.03 4.36
CA SER A 93 7.77 1.31 5.42
C SER A 93 7.82 0.14 6.38
N ILE A 94 9.01 -0.38 6.64
CA ILE A 94 9.21 -1.46 7.61
C ILE A 94 9.15 -0.83 9.00
N VAL A 95 8.27 -1.36 9.85
CA VAL A 95 8.08 -0.90 11.23
C VAL A 95 7.94 -2.13 12.10
N ASP A 96 8.93 -2.38 12.96
CA ASP A 96 9.01 -3.63 13.70
C ASP A 96 8.01 -3.75 14.86
N HIS A 97 7.69 -2.64 15.52
CA HIS A 97 6.80 -2.65 16.68
C HIS A 97 5.33 -2.51 16.27
N PRO A 98 4.46 -3.43 16.73
CA PRO A 98 3.02 -3.35 16.41
C PRO A 98 2.35 -2.05 16.86
N MET A 99 2.75 -1.52 18.00
CA MET A 99 2.19 -0.25 18.50
C MET A 99 2.56 0.90 17.57
N ASP A 100 3.80 0.93 17.11
CA ASP A 100 4.26 1.98 16.20
C ASP A 100 3.52 1.92 14.87
N ARG A 101 3.26 0.71 14.36
CA ARG A 101 2.46 0.53 13.13
C ARG A 101 1.07 1.13 13.28
N ASP A 102 0.45 0.89 14.44
CA ASP A 102 -0.89 1.39 14.72
C ASP A 102 -0.91 2.91 14.81
N ILE A 103 0.08 3.48 15.48
CA ILE A 103 0.23 4.93 15.63
C ILE A 103 0.44 5.59 14.27
N TYR A 104 1.38 5.09 13.46
CA TYR A 104 1.66 5.64 12.13
C TYR A 104 0.46 5.54 11.21
N GLU A 105 -0.20 4.38 11.18
CA GLU A 105 -1.39 4.18 10.35
C GLU A 105 -2.47 5.21 10.70
N THR A 106 -2.80 5.32 11.97
CA THR A 106 -3.84 6.24 12.45
C THR A 106 -3.48 7.69 12.14
N TYR A 107 -2.23 8.06 12.39
CA TYR A 107 -1.76 9.41 12.12
C TYR A 107 -1.83 9.77 10.63
N ILE A 108 -1.33 8.88 9.77
CA ILE A 108 -1.31 9.12 8.31
C ILE A 108 -2.73 9.23 7.77
N ILE A 109 -3.64 8.35 8.17
CA ILE A 109 -5.04 8.39 7.75
C ILE A 109 -5.64 9.77 8.02
N ASN A 110 -5.41 10.31 9.21
CA ASN A 110 -6.07 11.53 9.65
C ASN A 110 -5.34 12.80 9.22
N GLU A 111 -4.02 12.80 9.20
CA GLU A 111 -3.24 13.96 8.76
C GLU A 111 -3.38 14.19 7.26
N PHE A 112 -3.34 13.12 6.47
CA PHE A 112 -3.39 13.22 5.01
C PHE A 112 -4.76 12.90 4.42
N GLN A 113 -5.72 12.50 5.25
CA GLN A 113 -7.12 12.24 4.86
C GLN A 113 -7.22 11.27 3.68
N SER A 114 -6.75 10.03 3.92
CA SER A 114 -6.79 8.98 2.90
C SER A 114 -8.22 8.76 2.37
N LYS A 115 -8.33 8.57 1.07
CA LYS A 115 -9.62 8.62 0.38
C LYS A 115 -10.57 7.47 0.71
N TYR A 116 -10.04 6.26 0.88
CA TYR A 116 -10.85 5.05 1.01
C TYR A 116 -10.78 4.34 2.36
N ASN A 117 -10.02 4.85 3.32
CA ASN A 117 -10.04 4.27 4.66
C ASN A 117 -11.41 4.51 5.31
N VAL A 118 -11.91 3.49 6.01
CA VAL A 118 -13.20 3.56 6.73
C VAL A 118 -13.00 3.43 8.24
N GLU A 119 -11.97 2.72 8.70
CA GLU A 119 -11.63 2.61 10.10
C GLU A 119 -10.64 3.70 10.51
N LYS A 120 -10.63 4.07 11.78
CA LYS A 120 -9.69 5.04 12.36
C LYS A 120 -9.75 6.43 11.73
N VAL A 121 -10.86 6.76 11.09
CA VAL A 121 -11.06 8.06 10.46
C VAL A 121 -11.70 8.99 11.49
N PHE A 122 -10.96 10.02 11.92
CA PHE A 122 -11.38 10.95 12.97
C PHE A 122 -11.59 12.38 12.45
N TYR A 123 -11.31 12.62 11.19
CA TYR A 123 -11.62 13.90 10.55
C TYR A 123 -13.05 13.90 10.04
N LYS A 124 -13.61 15.09 9.97
CA LYS A 124 -14.95 15.30 9.44
C LYS A 124 -14.95 16.53 8.54
#